data_66bc3caa194360d5c58d829becb9cda4
#
_entry.id   66bc3caa194360d5c58d829becb9cda4
#
_cell.length_a   1.000
_cell.length_b   1.000
_cell.length_c   1.000
_cell.angle_alpha   90.00
_cell.angle_beta   90.00
_cell.angle_gamma   90.00
#
_symmetry.space_group_name_H-M   'P 1'
#
loop_
_entity.id
_entity.type
_entity.pdbx_description
1 polymer ?
#
loop_
_entity_poly.entity_id
_entity_poly.type
_entity_poly.pdbx_seq_one_letter_code
_entity_poly.pdbx_strand_id
1 'polypeptide(L)'
;MHYKKKTMAGYTLIVVGITALVCVLLFIFLGYRFFLKPDIEFEEDQTLASSAAQSETISIPGFETWTIDAGKKKVSTNFYNPEQNGCYFVISVVLDDTNETIFESKYIKPGQHLYEVELVRAVEKGEYQATLHYSTFSMADFTPLNGADVPFELVAD
;
A
#
# COMPACT_ATOMS: atom_id res chain seq x y z
N MET A 1 33.60 -51.08 -30.19
CA MET A 1 33.21 -49.72 -30.57
C MET A 1 31.98 -49.27 -29.78
N HIS A 2 32.12 -49.12 -28.42
CA HIS A 2 30.95 -48.87 -27.52
C HIS A 2 31.18 -47.80 -26.47
N TYR A 3 32.11 -46.85 -26.67
CA TYR A 3 32.46 -45.86 -25.59
C TYR A 3 31.85 -44.46 -25.75
N LYS A 4 31.26 -44.11 -26.90
CA LYS A 4 30.75 -42.72 -27.17
C LYS A 4 29.33 -42.41 -26.75
N LYS A 5 28.48 -43.40 -26.39
CA LYS A 5 27.06 -43.13 -26.05
C LYS A 5 26.81 -42.71 -24.59
N LYS A 6 27.71 -43.04 -23.64
CA LYS A 6 27.51 -42.73 -22.22
C LYS A 6 27.83 -41.27 -21.85
N THR A 7 28.70 -40.59 -22.59
CA THR A 7 29.10 -39.22 -22.30
C THR A 7 28.08 -38.19 -22.72
N MET A 8 27.34 -38.41 -23.81
CA MET A 8 26.29 -37.46 -24.29
C MET A 8 25.06 -37.40 -23.37
N ALA A 9 24.65 -38.54 -22.80
CA ALA A 9 23.54 -38.58 -21.86
C ALA A 9 23.83 -37.88 -20.53
N GLY A 10 25.08 -37.89 -20.08
CA GLY A 10 25.53 -37.18 -18.88
C GLY A 10 25.53 -35.67 -19.07
N TYR A 11 26.00 -35.17 -20.22
CA TYR A 11 26.00 -33.75 -20.55
C TYR A 11 24.59 -33.18 -20.69
N THR A 12 23.67 -33.90 -21.33
CA THR A 12 22.26 -33.49 -21.45
C THR A 12 21.56 -33.37 -20.09
N LEU A 13 21.79 -34.30 -19.17
CA LEU A 13 21.24 -34.24 -17.80
C LEU A 13 21.79 -33.05 -17.00
N ILE A 14 23.09 -32.76 -17.14
CA ILE A 14 23.73 -31.63 -16.46
C ILE A 14 23.20 -30.30 -17.02
N VAL A 15 23.08 -30.16 -18.34
CA VAL A 15 22.55 -28.95 -18.99
C VAL A 15 21.08 -28.71 -18.60
N VAL A 16 20.25 -29.73 -18.59
CA VAL A 16 18.84 -29.64 -18.14
C VAL A 16 18.75 -29.25 -16.67
N GLY A 17 19.62 -29.79 -15.81
CA GLY A 17 19.68 -29.43 -14.39
C GLY A 17 20.08 -27.95 -14.16
N ILE A 18 21.06 -27.46 -14.91
CA ILE A 18 21.52 -26.07 -14.83
C ILE A 18 20.43 -25.09 -15.34
N THR A 19 19.77 -25.41 -16.46
CA THR A 19 18.69 -24.57 -17.00
C THR A 19 17.49 -24.52 -16.06
N ALA A 20 17.11 -25.64 -15.44
CA ALA A 20 16.03 -25.66 -14.44
C ALA A 20 16.40 -24.79 -13.20
N LEU A 21 17.64 -24.89 -12.71
CA LEU A 21 18.10 -24.08 -11.58
C LEU A 21 18.10 -22.57 -11.90
N VAL A 22 18.55 -22.19 -13.10
CA VAL A 22 18.54 -20.78 -13.55
C VAL A 22 17.11 -20.25 -13.68
N CYS A 23 16.18 -21.06 -14.21
CA CYS A 23 14.77 -20.67 -14.28
C CYS A 23 14.17 -20.45 -12.89
N VAL A 24 14.43 -21.33 -11.93
CA VAL A 24 13.97 -21.18 -10.54
C VAL A 24 14.54 -19.92 -9.89
N LEU A 25 15.83 -19.64 -10.07
CA LEU A 25 16.46 -18.43 -9.54
C LEU A 25 15.90 -17.15 -10.19
N LEU A 26 15.61 -17.18 -11.51
CA LEU A 26 14.95 -16.08 -12.20
C LEU A 26 13.51 -15.87 -11.70
N PHE A 27 12.76 -16.95 -11.46
CA PHE A 27 11.41 -16.84 -10.89
C PHE A 27 11.42 -16.27 -9.47
N ILE A 28 12.38 -16.70 -8.63
CA ILE A 28 12.56 -16.15 -7.28
C ILE A 28 12.96 -14.67 -7.37
N PHE A 29 13.88 -14.31 -8.28
CA PHE A 29 14.36 -12.93 -8.44
C PHE A 29 13.25 -11.99 -8.99
N LEU A 30 12.45 -12.45 -9.98
CA LEU A 30 11.31 -11.69 -10.49
C LEU A 30 10.19 -11.59 -9.44
N GLY A 31 9.90 -12.69 -8.73
CA GLY A 31 8.92 -12.70 -7.64
C GLY A 31 9.35 -11.78 -6.50
N TYR A 32 10.63 -11.79 -6.12
CA TYR A 32 11.18 -10.90 -5.12
C TYR A 32 11.09 -9.42 -5.53
N ARG A 33 11.33 -9.11 -6.82
CA ARG A 33 11.19 -7.76 -7.38
C ARG A 33 9.73 -7.29 -7.43
N PHE A 34 8.79 -8.22 -7.64
CA PHE A 34 7.38 -7.90 -7.75
C PHE A 34 6.70 -7.74 -6.37
N PHE A 35 7.12 -8.55 -5.37
CA PHE A 35 6.55 -8.51 -4.02
C PHE A 35 7.16 -7.44 -3.12
N LEU A 36 8.36 -6.92 -3.42
CA LEU A 36 9.09 -5.95 -2.59
C LEU A 36 9.11 -4.52 -3.14
N LYS A 37 8.40 -4.26 -4.25
CA LYS A 37 8.14 -2.88 -4.63
C LYS A 37 6.84 -2.42 -3.95
N PRO A 38 6.90 -1.47 -3.00
CA PRO A 38 5.69 -0.81 -2.57
C PRO A 38 5.04 -0.19 -3.81
N ASP A 39 3.78 -0.53 -4.07
CA ASP A 39 2.98 0.08 -5.13
C ASP A 39 2.76 1.56 -4.78
N ILE A 40 3.66 2.41 -5.27
CA ILE A 40 3.55 3.85 -5.16
C ILE A 40 2.79 4.30 -6.40
N GLU A 41 1.51 4.56 -6.26
CA GLU A 41 0.68 5.16 -7.31
C GLU A 41 0.99 6.66 -7.36
N PHE A 42 1.90 7.05 -8.28
CA PHE A 42 2.18 8.45 -8.56
C PHE A 42 1.34 8.88 -9.77
N GLU A 43 0.37 9.76 -9.58
CA GLU A 43 0.02 10.70 -10.63
C GLU A 43 1.14 11.76 -10.65
N GLU A 44 1.92 11.79 -11.74
CA GLU A 44 2.93 12.82 -11.96
C GLU A 44 2.25 14.17 -12.17
N ASP A 45 2.23 14.99 -11.14
CA ASP A 45 2.18 16.44 -11.33
C ASP A 45 3.54 17.00 -10.94
N GLN A 46 4.28 17.43 -11.99
CA GLN A 46 5.61 18.02 -11.83
C GLN A 46 5.47 19.43 -11.29
N THR A 47 5.74 19.63 -10.01
CA THR A 47 6.25 20.94 -9.54
C THR A 47 7.00 20.82 -8.22
N LEU A 48 8.30 21.16 -8.32
CA LEU A 48 9.16 21.74 -7.27
C LEU A 48 9.64 20.81 -6.15
N ALA A 49 10.87 20.33 -6.35
CA ALA A 49 11.76 19.99 -5.26
C ALA A 49 11.96 21.22 -4.36
N SER A 50 11.24 21.27 -3.26
CA SER A 50 11.56 22.13 -2.12
C SER A 50 12.09 21.25 -1.00
N SER A 51 13.29 21.53 -0.53
CA SER A 51 13.88 20.89 0.64
C SER A 51 12.93 21.02 1.84
N ALA A 52 12.15 19.98 2.11
CA ALA A 52 11.36 19.92 3.33
C ALA A 52 12.32 19.82 4.51
N ALA A 53 12.42 20.90 5.29
CA ALA A 53 12.92 20.83 6.65
C ALA A 53 12.06 19.77 7.35
N GLN A 54 12.68 18.73 7.90
CA GLN A 54 11.99 17.70 8.67
C GLN A 54 11.27 18.38 9.83
N SER A 55 9.94 18.49 9.74
CA SER A 55 9.11 18.87 10.86
C SER A 55 9.20 17.71 11.88
N GLU A 56 9.67 18.00 13.10
CA GLU A 56 9.69 17.01 14.19
C GLU A 56 8.28 16.57 14.59
N THR A 57 7.24 17.28 14.12
CA THR A 57 5.85 17.03 14.43
C THR A 57 5.09 16.61 13.17
N ILE A 58 4.47 15.44 13.19
CA ILE A 58 3.60 14.96 12.13
C ILE A 58 2.20 15.54 12.35
N SER A 59 1.66 16.22 11.34
CA SER A 59 0.30 16.76 11.36
C SER A 59 -0.67 15.69 10.86
N ILE A 60 -1.61 15.26 11.72
CA ILE A 60 -2.61 14.23 11.41
C ILE A 60 -3.96 14.92 11.18
N PRO A 61 -4.55 14.81 9.96
CA PRO A 61 -5.89 15.30 9.69
C PRO A 61 -6.95 14.45 10.40
N GLY A 62 -8.05 15.07 10.78
CA GLY A 62 -9.22 14.37 11.34
C GLY A 62 -10.49 15.05 10.91
N PHE A 63 -11.61 14.33 11.06
CA PHE A 63 -12.95 14.85 10.88
C PHE A 63 -13.90 14.12 11.85
N GLU A 64 -15.02 14.75 12.16
CA GLU A 64 -16.00 14.18 13.11
C GLU A 64 -16.90 13.16 12.42
N THR A 65 -17.29 13.42 11.17
CA THR A 65 -18.24 12.61 10.42
C THR A 65 -17.80 12.44 8.97
N TRP A 66 -17.93 11.23 8.43
CA TRP A 66 -17.77 10.92 7.01
C TRP A 66 -19.05 10.31 6.46
N THR A 67 -19.69 11.03 5.52
CA THR A 67 -20.92 10.56 4.88
C THR A 67 -20.60 9.92 3.54
N ILE A 68 -21.14 8.72 3.29
CA ILE A 68 -20.95 7.94 2.07
C ILE A 68 -22.31 7.46 1.53
N ASP A 69 -22.38 7.15 0.23
CA ASP A 69 -23.54 6.49 -0.39
C ASP A 69 -23.62 5.03 0.08
N ALA A 70 -24.72 4.65 0.73
CA ALA A 70 -24.96 3.26 1.13
C ALA A 70 -25.01 2.31 -0.07
N GLY A 71 -24.48 1.11 0.11
CA GLY A 71 -24.47 0.08 -0.93
C GLY A 71 -23.44 0.27 -2.06
N LYS A 72 -22.67 1.36 -2.03
CA LYS A 72 -21.59 1.60 -2.99
C LYS A 72 -20.24 1.23 -2.41
N LYS A 73 -19.34 0.72 -3.27
CA LYS A 73 -17.93 0.46 -2.91
C LYS A 73 -17.05 1.67 -3.20
N LYS A 74 -17.34 2.40 -4.29
CA LYS A 74 -16.64 3.63 -4.63
C LYS A 74 -17.34 4.81 -3.97
N VAL A 75 -16.61 5.50 -3.10
CA VAL A 75 -17.14 6.59 -2.27
C VAL A 75 -16.21 7.79 -2.28
N SER A 76 -16.80 8.98 -2.21
CA SER A 76 -16.03 10.22 -2.15
C SER A 76 -15.44 10.42 -0.75
N THR A 77 -14.27 10.99 -0.69
CA THR A 77 -13.56 11.33 0.54
C THR A 77 -12.66 12.55 0.32
N ASN A 78 -11.95 12.97 1.36
CA ASN A 78 -10.85 13.91 1.28
C ASN A 78 -9.76 13.46 2.26
N PHE A 79 -9.25 12.23 2.08
CA PHE A 79 -8.08 11.79 2.82
C PHE A 79 -6.84 12.40 2.21
N TYR A 80 -5.92 12.89 3.04
CA TYR A 80 -4.71 13.51 2.52
C TYR A 80 -3.58 13.44 3.53
N ASN A 81 -2.38 13.64 3.01
CA ASN A 81 -1.18 13.83 3.82
C ASN A 81 -0.78 15.32 3.71
N PRO A 82 -0.80 16.08 4.81
CA PRO A 82 -0.40 17.48 4.80
C PRO A 82 0.97 17.69 4.15
N GLU A 83 1.10 18.76 3.35
CA GLU A 83 2.31 19.06 2.59
C GLU A 83 3.57 19.25 3.46
N GLN A 84 3.36 19.76 4.68
CA GLN A 84 4.45 20.00 5.64
C GLN A 84 4.99 18.73 6.31
N ASN A 85 4.33 17.59 6.15
CA ASN A 85 4.81 16.33 6.73
C ASN A 85 6.05 15.82 5.99
N GLY A 86 7.03 15.31 6.73
CA GLY A 86 8.24 14.68 6.20
C GLY A 86 8.16 13.17 6.07
N CYS A 87 6.95 12.59 5.95
CA CYS A 87 6.74 11.15 5.95
C CYS A 87 5.60 10.73 5.02
N TYR A 88 5.56 9.45 4.63
CA TYR A 88 4.40 8.86 3.96
C TYR A 88 3.33 8.49 4.98
N PHE A 89 2.06 8.53 4.54
CA PHE A 89 0.94 7.94 5.25
C PHE A 89 0.45 6.67 4.57
N VAL A 90 -0.02 5.73 5.38
CA VAL A 90 -1.00 4.70 4.98
C VAL A 90 -2.20 4.91 5.90
N ILE A 91 -3.38 5.09 5.32
CA ILE A 91 -4.62 5.35 6.05
C ILE A 91 -5.51 4.12 5.95
N SER A 92 -5.91 3.56 7.09
CA SER A 92 -6.90 2.49 7.14
C SER A 92 -8.16 2.98 7.85
N VAL A 93 -9.32 2.52 7.39
CA VAL A 93 -10.63 2.75 8.02
C VAL A 93 -11.13 1.46 8.61
N VAL A 94 -11.35 1.43 9.91
CA VAL A 94 -11.81 0.26 10.65
C VAL A 94 -13.17 0.57 11.31
N LEU A 95 -14.14 -0.34 11.14
CA LEU A 95 -15.41 -0.29 11.88
C LEU A 95 -15.18 -0.83 13.29
N ASP A 96 -15.48 -0.03 14.31
CA ASP A 96 -15.13 -0.35 15.71
C ASP A 96 -15.90 -1.57 16.24
N ASP A 97 -17.19 -1.71 15.89
CA ASP A 97 -18.06 -2.79 16.38
C ASP A 97 -17.60 -4.18 15.92
N THR A 98 -17.05 -4.27 14.70
CA THR A 98 -16.65 -5.54 14.08
C THR A 98 -15.14 -5.72 14.00
N ASN A 99 -14.38 -4.67 14.26
CA ASN A 99 -12.92 -4.58 14.03
C ASN A 99 -12.56 -4.93 12.58
N GLU A 100 -13.43 -4.55 11.64
CA GLU A 100 -13.28 -4.83 10.22
C GLU A 100 -12.62 -3.65 9.51
N THR A 101 -11.51 -3.89 8.82
CA THR A 101 -10.92 -2.89 7.92
C THR A 101 -11.71 -2.84 6.63
N ILE A 102 -12.41 -1.72 6.38
CA ILE A 102 -13.21 -1.50 5.17
C ILE A 102 -12.45 -0.76 4.07
N PHE A 103 -11.34 -0.11 4.40
CA PHE A 103 -10.45 0.57 3.46
C PHE A 103 -9.02 0.58 3.98
N GLU A 104 -8.05 0.44 3.07
CA GLU A 104 -6.64 0.70 3.32
C GLU A 104 -6.02 1.35 2.09
N SER A 105 -5.32 2.46 2.28
CA SER A 105 -4.66 3.18 1.20
C SER A 105 -3.30 2.56 0.87
N LYS A 106 -2.76 2.91 -0.30
CA LYS A 106 -1.33 2.84 -0.58
C LYS A 106 -0.61 3.99 0.15
N TYR A 107 0.71 4.10 -0.03
CA TYR A 107 1.48 5.23 0.50
C TYR A 107 1.00 6.56 -0.09
N ILE A 108 0.64 7.50 0.77
CA ILE A 108 0.22 8.87 0.44
C ILE A 108 1.38 9.79 0.72
N LYS A 109 1.88 10.49 -0.30
CA LYS A 109 2.94 11.47 -0.16
C LYS A 109 2.45 12.75 0.53
N PRO A 110 3.36 13.53 1.15
CA PRO A 110 3.04 14.91 1.55
C PRO A 110 2.43 15.71 0.40
N GLY A 111 1.33 16.41 0.65
CA GLY A 111 0.56 17.18 -0.33
C GLY A 111 -0.39 16.36 -1.21
N GLN A 112 -0.37 15.05 -1.14
CA GLN A 112 -1.27 14.19 -1.93
C GLN A 112 -2.64 14.04 -1.25
N HIS A 113 -3.71 14.07 -2.09
CA HIS A 113 -5.10 13.88 -1.70
C HIS A 113 -5.71 12.64 -2.37
N LEU A 114 -6.62 11.98 -1.66
CA LEU A 114 -7.51 10.94 -2.18
C LEU A 114 -8.94 11.50 -2.13
N TYR A 115 -9.53 11.75 -3.29
CA TYR A 115 -10.90 12.30 -3.39
C TYR A 115 -11.97 11.23 -3.59
N GLU A 116 -11.56 10.05 -4.01
CA GLU A 116 -12.40 8.85 -4.15
C GLU A 116 -11.61 7.63 -3.69
N VAL A 117 -12.28 6.73 -2.99
CA VAL A 117 -11.67 5.47 -2.52
C VAL A 117 -12.60 4.29 -2.83
N GLU A 118 -12.03 3.11 -2.96
CA GLU A 118 -12.76 1.86 -3.13
C GLU A 118 -12.72 1.05 -1.84
N LEU A 119 -13.89 0.86 -1.23
CA LEU A 119 -14.04 0.05 -0.02
C LEU A 119 -13.91 -1.45 -0.34
N VAL A 120 -13.41 -2.23 0.60
CA VAL A 120 -13.34 -3.70 0.51
C VAL A 120 -14.72 -4.29 0.22
N ARG A 121 -15.76 -3.77 0.88
CA ARG A 121 -17.17 -4.07 0.62
C ARG A 121 -18.03 -2.82 0.70
N ALA A 122 -19.21 -2.89 0.12
CA ALA A 122 -20.24 -1.87 0.34
C ALA A 122 -20.70 -1.87 1.81
N VAL A 123 -20.95 -0.67 2.34
CA VAL A 123 -21.52 -0.49 3.68
C VAL A 123 -23.03 -0.32 3.56
N GLU A 124 -23.78 -1.01 4.38
CA GLU A 124 -25.25 -0.88 4.43
C GLU A 124 -25.64 0.47 5.03
N LYS A 125 -26.89 0.90 4.77
CA LYS A 125 -27.41 2.13 5.34
C LYS A 125 -27.40 2.09 6.87
N GLY A 126 -26.79 3.10 7.49
CA GLY A 126 -26.67 3.18 8.95
C GLY A 126 -25.62 4.18 9.41
N GLU A 127 -25.48 4.26 10.72
CA GLU A 127 -24.46 5.04 11.43
C GLU A 127 -23.52 4.07 12.13
N TYR A 128 -22.20 4.27 11.99
CA TYR A 128 -21.16 3.37 12.50
C TYR A 128 -20.10 4.16 13.21
N GLN A 129 -19.64 3.67 14.36
CA GLN A 129 -18.41 4.17 14.96
C GLN A 129 -17.24 3.54 14.21
N ALA A 130 -16.28 4.37 13.83
CA ALA A 130 -15.13 3.95 13.06
C ALA A 130 -13.87 4.71 13.47
N THR A 131 -12.74 4.12 13.19
CA THR A 131 -11.43 4.70 13.49
C THR A 131 -10.60 4.80 12.21
N LEU A 132 -10.00 5.99 11.97
CA LEU A 132 -8.91 6.17 11.02
C LEU A 132 -7.60 5.82 11.70
N HIS A 133 -6.94 4.79 11.21
CA HIS A 133 -5.57 4.47 11.61
C HIS A 133 -4.59 5.10 10.62
N TYR A 134 -3.73 5.98 11.11
CA TYR A 134 -2.62 6.55 10.35
C TYR A 134 -1.35 5.79 10.69
N SER A 135 -0.84 4.99 9.76
CA SER A 135 0.50 4.45 9.81
C SER A 135 1.44 5.38 9.05
N THR A 136 2.54 5.79 9.66
CA THR A 136 3.48 6.74 9.07
C THR A 136 4.83 6.08 8.81
N PHE A 137 5.49 6.48 7.72
CA PHE A 137 6.71 5.84 7.24
C PHE A 137 7.74 6.87 6.80
N SER A 138 9.00 6.63 7.11
CA SER A 138 10.13 7.42 6.64
C SER A 138 10.17 7.51 5.11
N MET A 139 10.43 8.69 4.57
CA MET A 139 10.61 8.88 3.13
C MET A 139 11.94 8.33 2.61
N ALA A 140 12.91 8.08 3.48
CA ALA A 140 14.24 7.61 3.09
C ALA A 140 14.28 6.08 2.84
N ASP A 141 13.62 5.30 3.69
CA ASP A 141 13.79 3.85 3.75
C ASP A 141 12.50 3.07 4.09
N PHE A 142 11.35 3.78 4.18
CA PHE A 142 10.06 3.22 4.55
C PHE A 142 10.01 2.55 5.94
N THR A 143 10.93 2.91 6.84
CA THR A 143 10.84 2.45 8.23
C THR A 143 9.58 3.03 8.89
N PRO A 144 8.85 2.22 9.67
CA PRO A 144 7.67 2.69 10.41
C PRO A 144 8.06 3.80 11.41
N LEU A 145 7.23 4.83 11.48
CA LEU A 145 7.29 5.91 12.46
C LEU A 145 6.06 5.85 13.39
N ASN A 146 5.88 6.86 14.24
CA ASN A 146 4.72 6.95 15.12
C ASN A 146 3.45 7.18 14.30
N GLY A 147 2.42 6.35 14.55
CA GLY A 147 1.09 6.51 13.97
C GLY A 147 0.13 7.27 14.88
N ALA A 148 -1.13 7.36 14.44
CA ALA A 148 -2.23 7.92 15.24
C ALA A 148 -3.56 7.26 14.88
N ASP A 149 -4.45 7.21 15.86
CA ASP A 149 -5.82 6.74 15.72
C ASP A 149 -6.77 7.91 15.92
N VAL A 150 -7.69 8.12 14.97
CA VAL A 150 -8.66 9.20 15.00
C VAL A 150 -10.06 8.61 14.89
N PRO A 151 -10.82 8.56 15.99
CA PRO A 151 -12.20 8.08 15.97
C PRO A 151 -13.11 9.07 15.23
N PHE A 152 -14.10 8.56 14.52
CA PHE A 152 -15.10 9.34 13.78
C PHE A 152 -16.40 8.56 13.60
N GLU A 153 -17.46 9.26 13.16
CA GLU A 153 -18.73 8.65 12.80
C GLU A 153 -18.81 8.46 11.27
N LEU A 154 -19.05 7.22 10.82
CA LEU A 154 -19.33 6.90 9.43
C LEU A 154 -20.84 6.82 9.24
N VAL A 155 -21.39 7.68 8.39
CA VAL A 155 -22.82 7.70 8.02
C VAL A 155 -22.96 7.20 6.58
N ALA A 156 -23.65 6.06 6.41
CA ALA A 156 -24.03 5.51 5.11
C ALA A 156 -25.50 5.80 4.85
N ASP A 157 -25.87 6.64 3.89
CA ASP A 157 -27.23 7.07 3.62
C ASP A 157 -27.71 6.81 2.16
#